data_a8130e9ce56ba0664f8a53e226b68568
#
_entry.id   a8130e9ce56ba0664f8a53e226b68568
#
_cell.length_a   1.000
_cell.length_b   1.000
_cell.length_c   1.000
_cell.angle_alpha   90.00
_cell.angle_beta   90.00
_cell.angle_gamma   90.00
#
_symmetry.space_group_name_H-M   'P 1'
#
loop_
_entity.id
_entity.type
_entity.pdbx_description
1 polymer ?
#
loop_
_entity_poly.entity_id
_entity_poly.type
_entity_poly.pdbx_seq_one_letter_code
_entity_poly.pdbx_strand_id
1 'polypeptide(L)'
;MPNGRRVANMAALLRENPNHHGPIRQADCSACHNPHASPLPNLLTETYPPLFYAPFNADNYKLCFTCHRSELVSAKDGRGVTGFRNGDLNLHYVHVSQPSKGRTCRACHAVHASKSPAHISEVVPYGNWKYQIKFEAKENGGACAPACHAARSYERTGEAPTAGPAGPAQPAE
;
A
#
# COMPACT_ATOMS: atom_id res chain seq x y z
N MET A 1 -2.34 -1.19 -27.42
CA MET A 1 -3.51 -0.50 -26.84
C MET A 1 -3.63 0.84 -27.52
N PRO A 2 -4.84 1.27 -28.00
CA PRO A 2 -5.01 2.52 -28.74
C PRO A 2 -4.59 3.79 -27.99
N ASN A 3 -4.52 3.73 -26.65
CA ASN A 3 -4.13 4.85 -25.78
C ASN A 3 -2.66 4.80 -25.31
N GLY A 4 -1.81 3.98 -25.94
CA GLY A 4 -0.40 3.83 -25.58
C GLY A 4 -0.14 3.18 -24.21
N ARG A 5 -1.17 2.74 -23.49
CA ARG A 5 -1.03 2.09 -22.18
C ARG A 5 -0.38 0.72 -22.33
N ARG A 6 0.78 0.51 -21.70
CA ARG A 6 1.45 -0.79 -21.68
C ARG A 6 0.82 -1.69 -20.62
N VAL A 7 0.54 -2.93 -20.99
CA VAL A 7 0.18 -3.98 -20.03
C VAL A 7 1.49 -4.57 -19.47
N ALA A 8 1.54 -4.79 -18.15
CA ALA A 8 2.70 -5.41 -17.54
C ALA A 8 2.89 -6.85 -18.04
N ASN A 9 4.13 -7.23 -18.33
CA ASN A 9 4.47 -8.62 -18.57
C ASN A 9 4.48 -9.37 -17.22
N MET A 10 3.39 -10.05 -16.89
CA MET A 10 3.23 -10.73 -15.61
C MET A 10 4.25 -11.83 -15.41
N ALA A 11 4.59 -12.60 -16.44
CA ALA A 11 5.60 -13.67 -16.32
C ALA A 11 6.98 -13.12 -15.95
N ALA A 12 7.38 -12.01 -16.56
CA ALA A 12 8.64 -11.34 -16.19
C ALA A 12 8.57 -10.77 -14.78
N LEU A 13 7.47 -10.08 -14.43
CA LEU A 13 7.28 -9.49 -13.11
C LEU A 13 7.37 -10.54 -12.00
N LEU A 14 6.71 -11.69 -12.16
CA LEU A 14 6.74 -12.77 -11.17
C LEU A 14 8.12 -13.41 -11.05
N ARG A 15 8.80 -13.64 -12.17
CA ARG A 15 10.16 -14.20 -12.17
C ARG A 15 11.18 -13.29 -11.47
N GLU A 16 11.05 -11.97 -11.65
CA GLU A 16 11.98 -10.98 -11.13
C GLU A 16 11.72 -10.57 -9.67
N ASN A 17 10.56 -10.93 -9.12
CA ASN A 17 10.13 -10.54 -7.78
C ASN A 17 9.69 -11.77 -6.98
N PRO A 18 10.55 -12.31 -6.09
CA PRO A 18 10.34 -13.60 -5.45
C PRO A 18 9.22 -13.63 -4.40
N ASN A 19 8.84 -12.47 -3.84
CA ASN A 19 7.76 -12.42 -2.85
C ASN A 19 6.42 -12.26 -3.57
N HIS A 20 5.73 -13.37 -3.77
CA HIS A 20 4.42 -13.40 -4.41
C HIS A 20 3.30 -13.22 -3.39
N HIS A 21 2.31 -12.40 -3.70
CA HIS A 21 1.09 -12.28 -2.92
C HIS A 21 0.34 -13.63 -2.84
N GLY A 22 -0.43 -13.86 -1.77
CA GLY A 22 -1.06 -15.15 -1.49
C GLY A 22 -1.78 -15.79 -2.69
N PRO A 23 -2.77 -15.14 -3.32
CA PRO A 23 -3.44 -15.68 -4.51
C PRO A 23 -2.49 -15.96 -5.68
N ILE A 24 -1.49 -15.10 -5.89
CA ILE A 24 -0.49 -15.27 -6.96
C ILE A 24 0.35 -16.54 -6.75
N ARG A 25 0.70 -16.88 -5.52
CA ARG A 25 1.41 -18.15 -5.22
C ARG A 25 0.60 -19.37 -5.58
N GLN A 26 -0.73 -19.25 -5.58
CA GLN A 26 -1.67 -20.31 -5.94
C GLN A 26 -2.06 -20.26 -7.42
N ALA A 27 -1.48 -19.36 -8.20
CA ALA A 27 -1.85 -19.04 -9.58
C ALA A 27 -3.33 -18.64 -9.74
N ASP A 28 -3.98 -18.17 -8.66
CA ASP A 28 -5.37 -17.73 -8.65
C ASP A 28 -5.48 -16.24 -9.00
N CYS A 29 -5.48 -15.94 -10.29
CA CYS A 29 -5.71 -14.59 -10.78
C CYS A 29 -7.17 -14.16 -10.60
N SER A 30 -8.10 -15.12 -10.55
CA SER A 30 -9.54 -14.90 -10.46
C SER A 30 -9.98 -14.43 -9.07
N ALA A 31 -9.16 -14.60 -8.04
CA ALA A 31 -9.39 -13.99 -6.72
C ALA A 31 -9.54 -12.46 -6.78
N CYS A 32 -8.93 -11.82 -7.78
CA CYS A 32 -8.95 -10.36 -7.92
C CYS A 32 -9.48 -9.89 -9.27
N HIS A 33 -9.42 -10.71 -10.32
CA HIS A 33 -9.76 -10.32 -11.67
C HIS A 33 -10.86 -11.19 -12.28
N ASN A 34 -11.81 -10.55 -12.97
CA ASN A 34 -12.71 -11.23 -13.88
C ASN A 34 -12.21 -11.02 -15.31
N PRO A 35 -11.51 -12.00 -15.90
CA PRO A 35 -10.84 -11.82 -17.20
C PRO A 35 -11.82 -11.66 -18.37
N HIS A 36 -13.05 -12.12 -18.25
CA HIS A 36 -14.04 -12.05 -19.33
C HIS A 36 -14.76 -10.69 -19.36
N ALA A 37 -15.19 -10.17 -18.23
CA ALA A 37 -15.86 -8.87 -18.15
C ALA A 37 -15.91 -8.35 -16.69
N SER A 38 -15.74 -7.05 -16.53
CA SER A 38 -15.99 -6.35 -15.27
C SER A 38 -16.30 -4.88 -15.55
N PRO A 39 -17.26 -4.27 -14.86
CA PRO A 39 -17.49 -2.83 -14.93
C PRO A 39 -16.40 -2.02 -14.21
N LEU A 40 -15.52 -2.67 -13.45
CA LEU A 40 -14.49 -2.04 -12.65
C LEU A 40 -13.16 -1.90 -13.42
N PRO A 41 -12.36 -0.88 -13.13
CA PRO A 41 -11.04 -0.71 -13.74
C PRO A 41 -10.16 -1.96 -13.58
N ASN A 42 -9.34 -2.25 -14.57
CA ASN A 42 -8.42 -3.40 -14.60
C ASN A 42 -9.12 -4.77 -14.47
N LEU A 43 -10.38 -4.88 -14.84
CA LEU A 43 -11.19 -6.11 -14.71
C LEU A 43 -11.25 -6.65 -13.28
N LEU A 44 -11.30 -5.78 -12.28
CA LEU A 44 -11.37 -6.21 -10.88
C LEU A 44 -12.73 -6.82 -10.55
N THR A 45 -12.75 -7.77 -9.62
CA THR A 45 -13.97 -8.41 -9.11
C THR A 45 -14.71 -7.53 -8.11
N GLU A 46 -13.98 -6.68 -7.38
CA GLU A 46 -14.51 -5.80 -6.35
C GLU A 46 -13.88 -4.41 -6.43
N THR A 47 -14.45 -3.44 -5.70
CA THR A 47 -14.02 -2.04 -5.70
C THR A 47 -12.63 -1.86 -5.11
N TYR A 48 -11.84 -1.04 -5.79
CA TYR A 48 -10.55 -0.55 -5.32
C TYR A 48 -10.27 0.84 -5.90
N PRO A 49 -9.78 1.83 -5.10
CA PRO A 49 -9.51 3.18 -5.61
C PRO A 49 -8.40 3.17 -6.66
N PRO A 50 -8.63 3.72 -7.86
CA PRO A 50 -7.60 3.72 -8.92
C PRO A 50 -6.48 4.74 -8.69
N LEU A 51 -6.69 5.72 -7.80
CA LEU A 51 -5.78 6.83 -7.54
C LEU A 51 -4.79 6.52 -6.42
N PHE A 52 -3.72 7.29 -6.35
CA PHE A 52 -2.72 7.22 -5.27
C PHE A 52 -3.31 7.68 -3.92
N TYR A 53 -4.12 8.73 -3.94
CA TYR A 53 -4.87 9.24 -2.80
C TYR A 53 -6.36 9.02 -2.99
N ALA A 54 -7.05 8.66 -1.92
CA ALA A 54 -8.49 8.60 -1.86
C ALA A 54 -8.97 8.95 -0.44
N PRO A 55 -10.14 9.60 -0.28
CA PRO A 55 -10.82 9.64 1.01
C PRO A 55 -11.06 8.21 1.50
N PHE A 56 -10.80 7.96 2.77
CA PHE A 56 -11.04 6.63 3.31
C PHE A 56 -12.55 6.33 3.40
N ASN A 57 -12.94 5.27 2.76
CA ASN A 57 -14.22 4.61 2.91
C ASN A 57 -13.97 3.11 2.69
N ALA A 58 -14.37 2.28 3.64
CA ALA A 58 -14.14 0.83 3.58
C ALA A 58 -14.72 0.18 2.31
N ASP A 59 -15.87 0.66 1.83
CA ASP A 59 -16.50 0.17 0.61
C ASP A 59 -15.64 0.37 -0.65
N ASN A 60 -14.77 1.37 -0.65
CA ASN A 60 -13.83 1.58 -1.75
C ASN A 60 -12.71 0.54 -1.80
N TYR A 61 -12.51 -0.23 -0.73
CA TYR A 61 -11.42 -1.20 -0.58
C TYR A 61 -11.92 -2.64 -0.47
N LYS A 62 -13.15 -2.94 -0.91
CA LYS A 62 -13.75 -4.28 -0.82
C LYS A 62 -12.85 -5.36 -1.38
N LEU A 63 -12.17 -5.10 -2.49
CA LEU A 63 -11.21 -6.04 -3.07
C LEU A 63 -10.18 -6.55 -2.06
N CYS A 64 -9.59 -5.66 -1.28
CA CYS A 64 -8.58 -6.03 -0.29
C CYS A 64 -9.21 -6.68 0.94
N PHE A 65 -10.36 -6.17 1.38
CA PHE A 65 -11.05 -6.63 2.57
C PHE A 65 -11.81 -7.95 2.38
N THR A 66 -11.85 -8.50 1.17
CA THR A 66 -12.28 -9.88 0.94
C THR A 66 -11.42 -10.88 1.71
N CYS A 67 -10.13 -10.58 1.89
CA CYS A 67 -9.17 -11.45 2.58
C CYS A 67 -8.49 -10.76 3.77
N HIS A 68 -8.27 -9.45 3.72
CA HIS A 68 -7.65 -8.68 4.79
C HIS A 68 -8.70 -8.10 5.73
N ARG A 69 -8.39 -8.09 7.03
CA ARG A 69 -9.28 -7.47 8.02
C ARG A 69 -9.26 -5.95 7.87
N SER A 70 -10.42 -5.31 7.91
CA SER A 70 -10.56 -3.86 7.79
C SER A 70 -9.92 -3.10 8.96
N GLU A 71 -9.79 -3.74 10.14
CA GLU A 71 -9.10 -3.20 11.32
C GLU A 71 -7.65 -2.86 11.03
N LEU A 72 -7.04 -3.49 10.00
CA LEU A 72 -5.70 -3.15 9.53
C LEU A 72 -5.55 -1.65 9.29
N VAL A 73 -6.58 -0.98 8.83
CA VAL A 73 -6.58 0.45 8.53
C VAL A 73 -7.50 1.28 9.41
N SER A 74 -8.54 0.68 10.04
CA SER A 74 -9.53 1.41 10.84
C SER A 74 -9.19 1.46 12.34
N ALA A 75 -8.45 0.49 12.87
CA ALA A 75 -8.03 0.49 14.26
C ALA A 75 -6.88 1.49 14.50
N LYS A 76 -7.03 2.36 15.49
CA LYS A 76 -5.94 3.29 15.89
C LYS A 76 -4.82 2.58 16.62
N ASP A 77 -5.16 1.60 17.46
CA ASP A 77 -4.18 0.72 18.12
C ASP A 77 -3.78 -0.40 17.14
N GLY A 78 -2.49 -0.53 16.90
CA GLY A 78 -1.92 -1.52 15.98
C GLY A 78 -1.52 -2.84 16.65
N ARG A 79 -1.62 -2.96 17.97
CA ARG A 79 -1.27 -4.19 18.70
C ARG A 79 -2.20 -5.34 18.30
N GLY A 80 -1.62 -6.49 17.95
CA GLY A 80 -2.39 -7.64 17.47
C GLY A 80 -3.05 -7.46 16.09
N VAL A 81 -2.89 -6.29 15.47
CA VAL A 81 -3.48 -5.94 14.17
C VAL A 81 -2.41 -5.90 13.08
N THR A 82 -1.30 -5.20 13.31
CA THR A 82 -0.27 -4.99 12.30
C THR A 82 1.13 -4.88 12.90
N GLY A 83 2.14 -5.30 12.13
CA GLY A 83 3.54 -5.01 12.41
C GLY A 83 3.99 -3.61 11.98
N PHE A 84 3.19 -2.89 11.17
CA PHE A 84 3.46 -1.50 10.80
C PHE A 84 2.84 -0.55 11.83
N ARG A 85 3.50 -0.49 12.99
CA ARG A 85 3.08 0.32 14.14
C ARG A 85 4.29 0.91 14.86
N ASN A 86 4.09 2.05 15.49
CA ASN A 86 5.08 2.70 16.31
C ASN A 86 4.56 2.74 17.75
N GLY A 87 5.16 1.95 18.64
CA GLY A 87 4.51 1.61 19.89
C GLY A 87 3.13 1.00 19.61
N ASP A 88 2.08 1.61 20.14
CA ASP A 88 0.69 1.20 19.95
C ASP A 88 0.05 1.82 18.71
N LEU A 89 0.63 2.88 18.16
CA LEU A 89 0.05 3.62 17.05
C LEU A 89 0.11 2.83 15.74
N ASN A 90 -1.04 2.51 15.18
CA ASN A 90 -1.17 1.87 13.88
C ASN A 90 -0.81 2.86 12.76
N LEU A 91 0.28 2.58 12.04
CA LEU A 91 0.74 3.44 10.96
C LEU A 91 -0.06 3.25 9.66
N HIS A 92 -0.74 2.12 9.45
CA HIS A 92 -1.72 2.02 8.37
C HIS A 92 -2.89 2.98 8.60
N TYR A 93 -3.41 3.06 9.84
CA TYR A 93 -4.45 4.02 10.20
C TYR A 93 -4.01 5.46 9.88
N VAL A 94 -2.80 5.83 10.28
CA VAL A 94 -2.24 7.18 10.04
C VAL A 94 -2.17 7.51 8.55
N HIS A 95 -1.83 6.55 7.70
CA HIS A 95 -1.63 6.81 6.28
C HIS A 95 -2.88 6.64 5.44
N VAL A 96 -3.75 5.67 5.76
CA VAL A 96 -4.89 5.29 4.93
C VAL A 96 -6.18 5.98 5.39
N SER A 97 -6.45 5.98 6.71
CA SER A 97 -7.73 6.47 7.26
C SER A 97 -7.80 7.99 7.37
N GLN A 98 -7.56 8.67 6.25
CA GLN A 98 -7.63 10.12 6.18
C GLN A 98 -8.88 10.57 5.40
N PRO A 99 -9.52 11.67 5.81
CA PRO A 99 -10.78 12.12 5.22
C PRO A 99 -10.65 12.63 3.77
N SER A 100 -9.46 13.00 3.32
CA SER A 100 -9.25 13.53 1.97
C SER A 100 -8.07 12.90 1.22
N LYS A 101 -6.90 12.81 1.84
CA LYS A 101 -5.64 12.37 1.22
C LYS A 101 -5.13 11.06 1.82
N GLY A 102 -6.03 10.13 2.10
CA GLY A 102 -5.66 8.77 2.49
C GLY A 102 -4.85 8.10 1.38
N ARG A 103 -3.72 7.51 1.72
CA ARG A 103 -2.93 6.73 0.77
C ARG A 103 -3.60 5.40 0.52
N THR A 104 -3.78 5.05 -0.74
CA THR A 104 -4.32 3.73 -1.08
C THR A 104 -3.25 2.65 -0.81
N CYS A 105 -3.67 1.39 -0.69
CA CYS A 105 -2.74 0.29 -0.40
C CYS A 105 -1.59 0.23 -1.42
N ARG A 106 -1.89 0.48 -2.70
CA ARG A 106 -0.91 0.51 -3.79
C ARG A 106 0.03 1.71 -3.77
N ALA A 107 -0.21 2.70 -2.93
CA ALA A 107 0.75 3.77 -2.71
C ALA A 107 2.04 3.28 -2.02
N CYS A 108 1.99 2.09 -1.39
CA CYS A 108 3.13 1.48 -0.74
C CYS A 108 3.35 0.02 -1.15
N HIS A 109 2.30 -0.71 -1.54
CA HIS A 109 2.37 -2.15 -1.78
C HIS A 109 2.30 -2.51 -3.26
N ALA A 110 3.16 -3.46 -3.67
CA ALA A 110 3.10 -4.15 -4.95
C ALA A 110 2.20 -5.39 -4.80
N VAL A 111 0.98 -5.31 -5.33
CA VAL A 111 -0.08 -6.31 -5.07
C VAL A 111 0.12 -7.67 -5.76
N HIS A 112 1.00 -7.78 -6.74
CA HIS A 112 1.27 -9.05 -7.40
C HIS A 112 2.51 -9.72 -6.83
N ALA A 113 3.65 -9.03 -6.87
CA ALA A 113 4.92 -9.53 -6.40
C ALA A 113 5.88 -8.39 -6.09
N SER A 114 6.85 -8.62 -5.21
CA SER A 114 7.87 -7.63 -4.85
C SER A 114 9.20 -8.29 -4.51
N LYS A 115 10.25 -7.50 -4.44
CA LYS A 115 11.55 -7.91 -3.90
C LYS A 115 11.61 -7.75 -2.38
N SER A 116 10.85 -6.81 -1.85
CA SER A 116 10.86 -6.47 -0.42
C SER A 116 9.84 -7.29 0.39
N PRO A 117 10.08 -7.51 1.69
CA PRO A 117 9.11 -8.14 2.59
C PRO A 117 7.82 -7.31 2.67
N ALA A 118 6.73 -7.96 3.10
CA ALA A 118 5.40 -7.37 3.21
C ALA A 118 4.91 -6.68 1.90
N HIS A 119 5.44 -7.09 0.76
CA HIS A 119 5.12 -6.54 -0.56
C HIS A 119 5.34 -5.02 -0.69
N ILE A 120 6.26 -4.44 0.06
CA ILE A 120 6.60 -3.02 -0.10
C ILE A 120 7.22 -2.80 -1.48
N SER A 121 6.67 -1.85 -2.22
CA SER A 121 7.21 -1.43 -3.51
C SER A 121 8.54 -0.68 -3.34
N GLU A 122 9.51 -0.94 -4.21
CA GLU A 122 10.72 -0.11 -4.28
C GLU A 122 10.39 1.29 -4.80
N VAL A 123 9.50 1.32 -5.79
CA VAL A 123 9.10 2.54 -6.50
C VAL A 123 7.59 2.54 -6.72
N VAL A 124 6.95 3.66 -6.44
CA VAL A 124 5.52 3.88 -6.74
C VAL A 124 5.33 5.03 -7.71
N PRO A 125 4.47 4.86 -8.74
CA PRO A 125 4.16 5.93 -9.66
C PRO A 125 3.20 6.94 -9.02
N TYR A 126 3.46 8.23 -9.24
CA TYR A 126 2.57 9.32 -8.86
C TYR A 126 2.56 10.36 -9.97
N GLY A 127 1.52 10.41 -10.77
CA GLY A 127 1.50 11.22 -11.99
C GLY A 127 2.65 10.83 -12.93
N ASN A 128 3.47 11.79 -13.30
CA ASN A 128 4.68 11.59 -14.11
C ASN A 128 5.92 11.21 -13.29
N TRP A 129 5.80 11.16 -11.98
CA TRP A 129 6.91 10.92 -11.05
C TRP A 129 7.00 9.46 -10.65
N LYS A 130 8.20 9.04 -10.25
CA LYS A 130 8.47 7.73 -9.65
C LYS A 130 9.11 7.96 -8.28
N TYR A 131 8.36 7.71 -7.21
CA TYR A 131 8.85 7.85 -5.85
C TYR A 131 9.46 6.55 -5.36
N GLN A 132 10.69 6.62 -4.87
CA GLN A 132 11.32 5.51 -4.15
C GLN A 132 10.81 5.51 -2.71
N ILE A 133 10.43 4.34 -2.18
CA ILE A 133 9.98 4.22 -0.79
C ILE A 133 11.15 4.07 0.17
N LYS A 134 12.27 3.44 -0.27
CA LYS A 134 13.46 3.19 0.54
C LYS A 134 13.09 2.57 1.89
N PHE A 135 12.36 1.48 1.85
CA PHE A 135 11.96 0.75 3.03
C PHE A 135 13.10 -0.13 3.53
N GLU A 136 13.35 -0.07 4.83
CA GLU A 136 14.29 -0.93 5.56
C GLU A 136 13.55 -1.67 6.66
N ALA A 137 13.56 -3.01 6.61
CA ALA A 137 13.04 -3.83 7.68
C ALA A 137 14.05 -3.90 8.83
N LYS A 138 13.58 -3.75 10.08
CA LYS A 138 14.37 -3.94 11.31
C LYS A 138 13.70 -5.02 12.16
N GLU A 139 14.44 -5.64 13.06
CA GLU A 139 13.95 -6.69 13.94
C GLU A 139 12.66 -6.27 14.67
N ASN A 140 12.67 -5.14 15.33
CA ASN A 140 11.52 -4.61 16.08
C ASN A 140 10.84 -3.42 15.42
N GLY A 141 10.95 -3.24 14.09
CA GLY A 141 10.41 -2.06 13.44
C GLY A 141 10.73 -1.96 11.98
N GLY A 142 11.01 -0.75 11.55
CA GLY A 142 11.43 -0.44 10.19
C GLY A 142 11.73 1.04 10.01
N ALA A 143 12.17 1.39 8.82
CA ALA A 143 12.36 2.77 8.41
C ALA A 143 11.87 2.95 6.98
N CYS A 144 11.40 4.16 6.67
CA CYS A 144 11.05 4.59 5.32
C CYS A 144 11.63 5.98 5.07
N ALA A 145 12.15 6.17 3.87
CA ALA A 145 12.58 7.49 3.38
C ALA A 145 11.91 7.79 2.03
N PRO A 146 10.55 7.83 2.01
CA PRO A 146 9.81 8.13 0.80
C PRO A 146 9.95 9.61 0.43
N ALA A 147 9.76 9.94 -0.84
CA ALA A 147 9.81 11.33 -1.29
C ALA A 147 8.69 12.22 -0.69
N CYS A 148 7.69 11.62 -0.03
CA CYS A 148 6.54 12.34 0.55
C CYS A 148 6.86 13.06 1.86
N HIS A 149 7.91 12.65 2.60
CA HIS A 149 8.36 13.24 3.87
C HIS A 149 9.81 12.83 4.15
N ALA A 150 10.44 13.48 5.12
CA ALA A 150 11.77 13.09 5.60
C ALA A 150 11.78 11.63 6.11
N ALA A 151 12.96 11.02 6.13
CA ALA A 151 13.14 9.67 6.66
C ALA A 151 12.55 9.54 8.07
N ARG A 152 11.81 8.45 8.30
CA ARG A 152 11.22 8.13 9.60
C ARG A 152 11.44 6.66 9.91
N SER A 153 11.75 6.36 11.17
CA SER A 153 11.75 5.01 11.69
C SER A 153 10.54 4.81 12.62
N TYR A 154 10.21 3.55 12.83
CA TYR A 154 9.19 3.12 13.78
C TYR A 154 9.69 1.89 14.54
N GLU A 155 9.23 1.75 15.77
CA GLU A 155 9.54 0.63 16.65
C GLU A 155 8.27 0.06 17.24
N ARG A 156 8.20 -1.27 17.35
CA ARG A 156 7.03 -1.99 17.87
C ARG A 156 7.00 -2.03 19.39
N THR A 157 8.13 -1.75 20.03
CA THR A 157 8.29 -1.71 21.49
C THR A 157 8.52 -0.26 21.94
N GLY A 158 7.89 0.15 23.03
CA GLY A 158 8.00 1.50 23.58
C GLY A 158 6.75 2.38 23.38
N GLU A 159 6.68 3.50 24.10
CA GLU A 159 5.70 4.55 23.86
C GLU A 159 5.94 5.17 22.47
N ALA A 160 4.86 5.45 21.75
CA ALA A 160 4.96 6.16 20.48
C ALA A 160 5.62 7.53 20.74
N PRO A 161 6.69 7.90 20.00
CA PRO A 161 7.21 9.25 20.10
C PRO A 161 6.09 10.24 19.78
N THR A 162 5.90 11.23 20.62
CA THR A 162 4.95 12.31 20.39
C THR A 162 5.19 12.89 18.99
N ALA A 163 4.16 12.95 18.19
CA ALA A 163 4.25 13.44 16.83
C ALA A 163 4.86 14.85 16.86
N GLY A 164 6.08 14.99 16.40
CA GLY A 164 6.67 16.28 16.14
C GLY A 164 5.79 17.06 15.15
N PRO A 165 5.78 18.40 15.20
CA PRO A 165 4.90 19.21 14.38
C PRO A 165 5.03 18.84 12.90
N ALA A 166 3.90 18.69 12.24
CA ALA A 166 3.85 18.49 10.80
C ALA A 166 4.59 19.65 10.14
N GLY A 167 5.67 19.33 9.43
CA GLY A 167 6.38 20.34 8.65
C GLY A 167 5.43 21.02 7.67
N PRO A 168 5.68 22.28 7.30
CA PRO A 168 4.79 23.07 6.46
C PRO A 168 4.51 22.35 5.15
N ALA A 169 3.22 22.31 4.77
CA ALA A 169 2.81 21.82 3.47
C ALA A 169 3.47 22.67 2.39
N GLN A 170 4.25 22.02 1.53
CA GLN A 170 4.78 22.72 0.35
C GLN A 170 3.61 23.10 -0.57
N PRO A 171 3.57 24.33 -1.10
CA PRO A 171 2.54 24.75 -2.03
C PRO A 171 2.59 23.89 -3.29
N ALA A 172 1.41 23.55 -3.80
CA ALA A 172 1.27 22.94 -5.11
C ALA A 172 1.54 24.01 -6.17
N GLU A 173 2.59 23.83 -6.97
CA GLU A 173 2.74 24.43 -8.30
C GLU A 173 2.28 23.46 -9.37
#